data_32be24eab46a179de803cb29134e8e18
#
_entry.id   32be24eab46a179de803cb29134e8e18
#
_cell.length_a   1.000
_cell.length_b   1.000
_cell.length_c   1.000
_cell.angle_alpha   90.00
_cell.angle_beta   90.00
_cell.angle_gamma   90.00
#
_symmetry.space_group_name_H-M   'P 1'
#
loop_
_entity.id
_entity.type
_entity.pdbx_description
1 polymer ?
#
loop_
_entity_poly.entity_id
_entity_poly.type
_entity_poly.pdbx_seq_one_letter_code
_entity_poly.pdbx_strand_id
1 'polypeptide(L)'
;MPLPLPLPLKSKTMYIAPINANLLLEEAEKESLYLKLIEQINKDFNLANEGVDFPKSISPEDLKIQLHEKIYRLIQYKFAEYLNLLYIIDVSEDQIKKLDGSDLVSLAENVAFLILKREWQKVWFRNKY
;
A
#
# COMPACT_ATOMS: atom_id res chain seq x y z
N MET A 1 31.83 -25.76 16.34
CA MET A 1 31.45 -25.37 16.31
C MET A 1 30.74 -24.71 16.04
N PRO A 2 30.19 -24.31 15.92
CA PRO A 2 29.51 -23.69 15.61
C PRO A 2 28.88 -22.92 15.32
N LEU A 3 28.43 -22.37 15.13
CA LEU A 3 27.88 -21.70 14.77
C LEU A 3 26.96 -21.15 14.54
N PRO A 4 26.35 -20.74 14.57
CA PRO A 4 25.55 -20.23 14.41
C PRO A 4 24.87 -19.48 14.07
N LEU A 5 24.34 -19.19 14.01
CA LEU A 5 23.80 -18.57 13.64
C LEU A 5 23.09 -17.62 13.30
N PRO A 6 22.87 -16.76 13.10
CA PRO A 6 22.16 -15.59 12.75
C PRO A 6 21.07 -15.82 11.75
N LEU A 7 20.76 -17.00 11.49
CA LEU A 7 19.77 -17.38 10.52
C LEU A 7 18.41 -16.74 10.77
N PRO A 8 17.92 -16.65 12.02
CA PRO A 8 16.64 -16.01 12.26
C PRO A 8 16.61 -14.55 11.80
N LEU A 9 17.74 -13.89 11.89
CA LEU A 9 17.81 -12.49 11.47
C LEU A 9 17.66 -12.37 9.96
N LYS A 10 18.21 -13.31 9.23
CA LYS A 10 18.06 -13.29 7.77
C LYS A 10 16.63 -13.44 7.33
N SER A 11 15.89 -14.34 7.96
CA SER A 11 14.49 -14.49 7.59
C SER A 11 13.69 -13.23 7.90
N LYS A 12 14.09 -12.46 8.92
CA LYS A 12 13.42 -11.20 9.24
C LYS A 12 13.69 -10.11 8.22
N THR A 13 14.77 -10.22 7.45
CA THR A 13 15.07 -9.23 6.42
C THR A 13 14.53 -9.62 5.06
N MET A 14 13.84 -10.74 4.97
CA MET A 14 13.29 -11.21 3.72
C MET A 14 11.89 -10.63 3.52
N TYR A 15 11.70 -9.91 2.41
CA TYR A 15 10.41 -9.34 2.10
C TYR A 15 9.47 -10.41 1.55
N ILE A 16 8.29 -10.50 2.15
CA ILE A 16 7.24 -11.38 1.66
C ILE A 16 6.00 -10.51 1.46
N ALA A 17 5.51 -10.43 0.22
CA ALA A 17 4.36 -9.59 -0.08
C ALA A 17 3.10 -10.14 0.61
N PRO A 18 2.39 -9.31 1.39
CA PRO A 18 1.12 -9.73 1.97
C PRO A 18 0.10 -10.02 0.88
N ILE A 19 -0.82 -10.95 1.16
CA ILE A 19 -1.77 -11.41 0.16
C ILE A 19 -3.10 -10.65 0.18
N ASN A 20 -3.35 -9.87 1.21
CA ASN A 20 -4.54 -9.01 1.26
C ASN A 20 -4.30 -7.81 2.16
N ALA A 21 -5.22 -6.85 2.12
CA ALA A 21 -5.07 -5.60 2.86
C ALA A 21 -5.04 -5.81 4.37
N ASN A 22 -5.88 -6.69 4.89
CA ASN A 22 -5.92 -6.93 6.33
C ASN A 22 -4.59 -7.47 6.85
N LEU A 23 -4.03 -8.46 6.16
CA LEU A 23 -2.75 -9.03 6.55
C LEU A 23 -1.62 -8.01 6.41
N LEU A 24 -1.69 -7.16 5.38
CA LEU A 24 -0.69 -6.11 5.19
C LEU A 24 -0.71 -5.14 6.37
N LEU A 25 -1.89 -4.68 6.76
CA LEU A 25 -2.01 -3.71 7.85
C LEU A 25 -1.61 -4.32 9.19
N GLU A 26 -1.95 -5.59 9.42
CA GLU A 26 -1.48 -6.31 10.61
C GLU A 26 0.04 -6.38 10.64
N GLU A 27 0.65 -6.67 9.50
CA GLU A 27 2.10 -6.74 9.39
C GLU A 27 2.73 -5.40 9.69
N ALA A 28 2.17 -4.32 9.15
CA ALA A 28 2.68 -2.98 9.38
C ALA A 28 2.67 -2.63 10.88
N GLU A 29 1.60 -2.99 11.57
CA GLU A 29 1.51 -2.75 13.01
C GLU A 29 2.49 -3.62 13.78
N LYS A 30 2.59 -4.88 13.40
CA LYS A 30 3.49 -5.83 14.06
C LYS A 30 4.96 -5.40 13.93
N GLU A 31 5.33 -4.84 12.80
CA GLU A 31 6.69 -4.36 12.54
C GLU A 31 6.92 -2.96 13.10
N SER A 32 5.92 -2.35 13.72
CA SER A 32 5.98 -0.97 14.22
C SER A 32 6.24 0.04 13.10
N LEU A 33 5.71 -0.23 11.91
CA LEU A 33 5.91 0.62 10.73
C LEU A 33 4.59 1.20 10.20
N TYR A 34 3.50 1.05 10.96
CA TYR A 34 2.20 1.56 10.50
C TYR A 34 2.22 3.07 10.31
N LEU A 35 2.84 3.83 11.22
CA LEU A 35 2.93 5.27 11.07
C LEU A 35 3.75 5.67 9.85
N LYS A 36 4.81 4.92 9.59
CA LYS A 36 5.63 5.16 8.39
C LYS A 36 4.83 4.90 7.13
N LEU A 37 3.96 3.90 7.15
CA LEU A 37 3.08 3.61 6.03
C LEU A 37 2.12 4.78 5.78
N ILE A 38 1.51 5.32 6.84
CA ILE A 38 0.63 6.49 6.70
C ILE A 38 1.40 7.66 6.08
N GLU A 39 2.61 7.92 6.57
CA GLU A 39 3.43 9.00 6.05
C GLU A 39 3.75 8.82 4.57
N GLN A 40 4.07 7.59 4.17
CA GLN A 40 4.38 7.31 2.77
C GLN A 40 3.17 7.52 1.87
N ILE A 41 2.01 7.05 2.30
CA ILE A 41 0.77 7.23 1.55
C ILE A 41 0.48 8.72 1.39
N ASN A 42 0.54 9.47 2.48
CA ASN A 42 0.26 10.91 2.43
C ASN A 42 1.23 11.63 1.49
N LYS A 43 2.49 11.27 1.54
CA LYS A 43 3.51 11.88 0.69
C LYS A 43 3.22 11.65 -0.79
N ASP A 44 2.96 10.40 -1.16
CA ASP A 44 2.77 10.06 -2.57
C ASP A 44 1.47 10.64 -3.11
N PHE A 45 0.40 10.63 -2.31
CA PHE A 45 -0.87 11.22 -2.73
C PHE A 45 -0.73 12.74 -2.90
N ASN A 46 0.03 13.39 -2.02
CA ASN A 46 0.30 14.83 -2.17
C ASN A 46 1.09 15.12 -3.44
N LEU A 47 2.08 14.30 -3.76
CA LEU A 47 2.85 14.47 -4.99
C LEU A 47 1.98 14.36 -6.24
N ALA A 48 0.92 13.58 -6.16
CA ALA A 48 -0.01 13.41 -7.27
C ALA A 48 -1.13 14.46 -7.26
N ASN A 49 -1.09 15.42 -6.35
CA ASN A 49 -2.14 16.43 -6.16
C ASN A 49 -3.49 15.81 -5.81
N GLU A 50 -3.46 14.67 -5.14
CA GLU A 50 -4.68 13.98 -4.66
C GLU A 50 -4.57 13.74 -3.17
N GLY A 51 -4.15 14.76 -2.42
CA GLY A 51 -3.88 14.65 -1.00
C GLY A 51 -5.04 14.07 -0.21
N VAL A 52 -4.73 13.13 0.65
CA VAL A 52 -5.71 12.51 1.54
C VAL A 52 -5.50 12.92 2.99
N ASP A 53 -4.27 13.29 3.35
CA ASP A 53 -3.89 13.80 4.68
C ASP A 53 -4.44 12.94 5.81
N PHE A 54 -4.22 11.63 5.73
CA PHE A 54 -4.67 10.73 6.79
C PHE A 54 -3.96 11.08 8.10
N PRO A 55 -4.71 11.22 9.21
CA PRO A 55 -4.08 11.46 10.51
C PRO A 55 -3.32 10.24 10.98
N LYS A 56 -2.27 10.45 11.77
CA LYS A 56 -1.47 9.34 12.31
C LYS A 56 -2.29 8.42 13.18
N SER A 57 -3.41 8.92 13.72
CA SER A 57 -4.29 8.15 14.58
C SER A 57 -5.32 7.33 13.83
N ILE A 58 -5.33 7.39 12.49
CA ILE A 58 -6.33 6.65 11.71
C ILE A 58 -6.18 5.15 11.96
N SER A 59 -7.30 4.49 12.22
CA SER A 59 -7.27 3.04 12.41
C SER A 59 -7.02 2.33 11.09
N PRO A 60 -6.46 1.11 11.11
CA PRO A 60 -6.29 0.33 9.88
C PRO A 60 -7.61 0.12 9.14
N GLU A 61 -8.69 -0.07 9.86
CA GLU A 61 -10.01 -0.26 9.25
C GLU A 61 -10.45 0.99 8.49
N ASP A 62 -10.33 2.16 9.15
CA ASP A 62 -10.71 3.42 8.51
C ASP A 62 -9.80 3.77 7.35
N LEU A 63 -8.52 3.48 7.47
CA LEU A 63 -7.58 3.69 6.37
C LEU A 63 -8.02 2.90 5.15
N LYS A 64 -8.35 1.63 5.34
CA LYS A 64 -8.77 0.76 4.26
C LYS A 64 -10.04 1.29 3.58
N ILE A 65 -11.02 1.69 4.38
CA ILE A 65 -12.29 2.20 3.88
C ILE A 65 -12.09 3.50 3.11
N GLN A 66 -11.36 4.45 3.68
CA GLN A 66 -11.17 5.75 3.05
C GLN A 66 -10.32 5.66 1.79
N LEU A 67 -9.34 4.78 1.78
CA LEU A 67 -8.52 4.58 0.61
C LEU A 67 -9.35 3.99 -0.54
N HIS A 68 -10.18 2.98 -0.22
CA HIS A 68 -11.09 2.38 -1.19
C HIS A 68 -12.01 3.45 -1.80
N GLU A 69 -12.58 4.28 -0.95
CA GLU A 69 -13.49 5.34 -1.42
C GLU A 69 -12.79 6.34 -2.31
N LYS A 70 -11.59 6.75 -1.92
CA LYS A 70 -10.81 7.70 -2.74
C LYS A 70 -10.52 7.13 -4.12
N ILE A 71 -10.08 5.88 -4.18
CA ILE A 71 -9.75 5.24 -5.46
C ILE A 71 -11.01 5.06 -6.30
N TYR A 72 -12.11 4.65 -5.68
CA TYR A 72 -13.38 4.52 -6.39
C TYR A 72 -13.77 5.83 -7.07
N ARG A 73 -13.67 6.95 -6.35
CA ARG A 73 -14.02 8.25 -6.90
C ARG A 73 -13.09 8.67 -8.04
N LEU A 74 -11.80 8.40 -7.88
CA LEU A 74 -10.83 8.74 -8.92
C LEU A 74 -11.10 7.96 -10.21
N ILE A 75 -11.35 6.67 -10.10
CA ILE A 75 -11.62 5.85 -11.28
C ILE A 75 -12.89 6.33 -11.97
N GLN A 76 -13.92 6.65 -11.21
CA GLN A 76 -15.21 7.01 -11.76
C GLN A 76 -15.25 8.43 -12.35
N TYR A 77 -14.63 9.38 -11.67
CA TYR A 77 -14.82 10.80 -12.03
C TYR A 77 -13.57 11.51 -12.50
N LYS A 78 -12.39 10.97 -12.22
CA LYS A 78 -11.12 11.65 -12.51
C LYS A 78 -10.09 10.64 -13.00
N PHE A 79 -10.42 10.00 -14.10
CA PHE A 79 -9.62 8.86 -14.56
C PHE A 79 -8.18 9.23 -14.90
N ALA A 80 -7.95 10.41 -15.49
CA ALA A 80 -6.60 10.84 -15.81
C ALA A 80 -5.77 11.03 -14.53
N GLU A 81 -6.39 11.59 -13.50
CA GLU A 81 -5.74 11.77 -12.20
C GLU A 81 -5.46 10.42 -11.53
N TYR A 82 -6.37 9.47 -11.71
CA TYR A 82 -6.16 8.11 -11.22
C TYR A 82 -4.92 7.49 -11.86
N LEU A 83 -4.78 7.60 -13.18
CA LEU A 83 -3.61 7.06 -13.87
C LEU A 83 -2.32 7.74 -13.40
N ASN A 84 -2.37 9.06 -13.19
CA ASN A 84 -1.22 9.80 -12.71
C ASN A 84 -0.82 9.34 -11.29
N LEU A 85 -1.82 9.09 -10.43
CA LEU A 85 -1.56 8.58 -9.09
C LEU A 85 -0.83 7.25 -9.12
N LEU A 86 -1.30 6.32 -9.97
CA LEU A 86 -0.64 5.02 -10.11
C LEU A 86 0.81 5.18 -10.59
N TYR A 87 1.04 6.12 -11.48
CA TYR A 87 2.38 6.40 -11.99
C TYR A 87 3.29 6.93 -10.87
N ILE A 88 2.79 7.89 -10.10
CA ILE A 88 3.55 8.51 -9.00
C ILE A 88 3.91 7.47 -7.93
N ILE A 89 2.95 6.61 -7.57
CA ILE A 89 3.18 5.56 -6.59
C ILE A 89 4.07 4.46 -7.16
N ASP A 90 4.07 4.32 -8.48
CA ASP A 90 4.80 3.29 -9.20
C ASP A 90 4.18 1.91 -8.97
N VAL A 91 2.88 1.83 -9.18
CA VAL A 91 2.15 0.56 -9.14
C VAL A 91 2.35 -0.14 -10.48
N SER A 92 2.55 -1.46 -10.45
CA SER A 92 2.79 -2.26 -11.64
C SER A 92 1.61 -2.20 -12.60
N GLU A 93 1.85 -1.76 -13.85
CA GLU A 93 0.83 -1.75 -14.89
C GLU A 93 0.32 -3.16 -15.19
N ASP A 94 1.22 -4.13 -15.17
CA ASP A 94 0.83 -5.51 -15.45
C ASP A 94 -0.16 -6.04 -14.42
N GLN A 95 0.04 -5.70 -13.16
CA GLN A 95 -0.88 -6.12 -12.10
C GLN A 95 -2.24 -5.44 -12.26
N ILE A 96 -2.25 -4.16 -12.61
CA ILE A 96 -3.50 -3.42 -12.84
C ILE A 96 -4.27 -4.02 -14.02
N LYS A 97 -3.58 -4.33 -15.12
CA LYS A 97 -4.23 -4.87 -16.31
C LYS A 97 -4.87 -6.23 -16.10
N LYS A 98 -4.40 -6.98 -15.12
CA LYS A 98 -4.96 -8.30 -14.81
C LYS A 98 -6.23 -8.25 -13.98
N LEU A 99 -6.58 -7.08 -13.47
CA LEU A 99 -7.78 -6.95 -12.65
C LEU A 99 -9.03 -6.97 -13.50
N ASP A 100 -10.08 -7.60 -12.96
CA ASP A 100 -11.39 -7.62 -13.59
C ASP A 100 -12.07 -6.28 -13.35
N GLY A 101 -12.36 -5.55 -14.43
CA GLY A 101 -12.98 -4.24 -14.35
C GLY A 101 -14.49 -4.25 -14.50
N SER A 102 -15.12 -5.42 -14.47
CA SER A 102 -16.58 -5.52 -14.70
C SER A 102 -17.41 -4.93 -13.55
N ASP A 103 -16.86 -4.90 -12.34
CA ASP A 103 -17.51 -4.29 -11.18
C ASP A 103 -16.60 -3.22 -10.60
N LEU A 104 -17.07 -1.97 -10.65
CA LEU A 104 -16.26 -0.83 -10.25
C LEU A 104 -15.89 -0.86 -8.77
N VAL A 105 -16.81 -1.29 -7.91
CA VAL A 105 -16.54 -1.36 -6.47
C VAL A 105 -15.41 -2.35 -6.20
N SER A 106 -15.49 -3.53 -6.79
CA SER A 106 -14.45 -4.55 -6.62
C SER A 106 -13.13 -4.13 -7.25
N LEU A 107 -13.19 -3.49 -8.41
CA LEU A 107 -11.97 -2.99 -9.05
C LEU A 107 -11.26 -1.99 -8.14
N ALA A 108 -12.01 -1.04 -7.59
CA ALA A 108 -11.42 -0.02 -6.73
C ALA A 108 -10.81 -0.64 -5.47
N GLU A 109 -11.44 -1.66 -4.92
CA GLU A 109 -10.92 -2.37 -3.75
C GLU A 109 -9.59 -3.05 -4.10
N ASN A 110 -9.54 -3.73 -5.24
CA ASN A 110 -8.34 -4.42 -5.66
C ASN A 110 -7.20 -3.44 -5.99
N VAL A 111 -7.54 -2.31 -6.62
CA VAL A 111 -6.53 -1.28 -6.90
C VAL A 111 -6.01 -0.68 -5.59
N ALA A 112 -6.90 -0.41 -4.63
CA ALA A 112 -6.49 0.10 -3.33
C ALA A 112 -5.51 -0.85 -2.65
N PHE A 113 -5.75 -2.16 -2.76
CA PHE A 113 -4.80 -3.12 -2.21
C PHE A 113 -3.46 -3.07 -2.93
N LEU A 114 -3.44 -2.96 -4.26
CA LEU A 114 -2.18 -2.86 -4.99
C LEU A 114 -1.40 -1.60 -4.60
N ILE A 115 -2.12 -0.51 -4.36
CA ILE A 115 -1.50 0.72 -3.87
C ILE A 115 -0.88 0.49 -2.49
N LEU A 116 -1.66 -0.08 -1.56
CA LEU A 116 -1.15 -0.39 -0.22
C LEU A 116 0.07 -1.30 -0.30
N LYS A 117 0.02 -2.30 -1.16
CA LYS A 117 1.11 -3.26 -1.30
C LYS A 117 2.40 -2.57 -1.76
N ARG A 118 2.28 -1.65 -2.74
CA ARG A 118 3.45 -0.90 -3.21
C ARG A 118 3.98 0.04 -2.13
N GLU A 119 3.08 0.75 -1.45
CA GLU A 119 3.48 1.66 -0.38
C GLU A 119 4.16 0.92 0.77
N TRP A 120 3.61 -0.24 1.15
CA TRP A 120 4.22 -1.07 2.18
C TRP A 120 5.59 -1.56 1.74
N GLN A 121 5.75 -1.96 0.49
CA GLN A 121 7.03 -2.40 -0.03
C GLN A 121 8.08 -1.29 0.14
N LYS A 122 7.73 -0.05 -0.21
CA LYS A 122 8.63 1.09 -0.07
C LYS A 122 9.06 1.28 1.39
N VAL A 123 8.11 1.23 2.30
CA VAL A 123 8.37 1.43 3.73
C VAL A 123 9.24 0.30 4.26
N TRP A 124 8.90 -0.93 3.92
CA TRP A 124 9.63 -2.10 4.40
C TRP A 124 11.08 -2.03 3.98
N PHE A 125 11.35 -1.81 2.70
CA PHE A 125 12.71 -1.79 2.20
C PHE A 125 13.52 -0.61 2.77
N ARG A 126 12.90 0.54 2.92
CA ARG A 126 13.59 1.69 3.49
C ARG A 126 14.01 1.47 4.94
N ASN A 127 13.23 0.72 5.69
CA ASN A 127 13.47 0.53 7.12
C ASN A 127 14.22 -0.75 7.46
N LYS A 128 14.38 -1.66 6.51
CA LYS A 128 15.14 -2.89 6.73
C LYS A 128 16.53 -2.82 6.11
N TYR A 129 16.74 -1.87 5.24
CA TYR A 129 18.02 -1.65 4.56
C TYR A 129 18.47 -0.16 4.67
#